data_377c699ecb16f6b25433f968d07c4fe3
#
_entry.id   377c699ecb16f6b25433f968d07c4fe3
#
_cell.length_a   1.000
_cell.length_b   1.000
_cell.length_c   1.000
_cell.angle_alpha   90.00
_cell.angle_beta   90.00
_cell.angle_gamma   90.00
#
_symmetry.space_group_name_H-M   'P 1'
#
loop_
_entity.id
_entity.type
_entity.pdbx_description
1 polymer ?
#
loop_
_entity_poly.entity_id
_entity_poly.type
_entity_poly.pdbx_seq_one_letter_code
_entity_poly.pdbx_strand_id
1 'polypeptide(L)'
;GGLKVVVIDLDPQGNASTALGVEHLDNAGIYEVLMGQSTMSQVIQKVAGFPSLECVSSNTSLAQAEIELVPMVAREMRLKEAIEELVAERAAVGESIDYIFIDCPPSLGLLTINAFTAAKEVLIPIQCEYYSLEGLSQLLKTFELVKKRLNPTLKLSTLVLTMFNNTNLANDVANEIRKHYPNELIDIPIPRTVRVSEAPGFKQTVMTYDPVSPGAVAYMSVARELAERGKPFDSNVVSINYKREGEIA
;
A
#
# COMPACT_ATOMS: atom_id res chain seq x y z
N GLY A 1 6.08 -5.36 14.55
CA GLY A 1 4.96 -5.46 15.51
C GLY A 1 4.37 -6.88 15.63
N GLY A 2 4.92 -7.89 14.94
CA GLY A 2 4.41 -9.26 15.01
C GLY A 2 3.23 -9.56 14.09
N LEU A 3 2.77 -8.56 13.32
CA LEU A 3 1.68 -8.74 12.35
C LEU A 3 2.16 -9.48 11.11
N LYS A 4 1.33 -10.37 10.58
CA LYS A 4 1.57 -11.09 9.33
C LYS A 4 1.09 -10.25 8.15
N VAL A 5 1.99 -9.90 7.27
CA VAL A 5 1.76 -8.97 6.17
C VAL A 5 2.12 -9.61 4.84
N VAL A 6 1.25 -9.45 3.86
CA VAL A 6 1.51 -9.80 2.47
C VAL A 6 1.55 -8.51 1.64
N VAL A 7 2.56 -8.35 0.80
CA VAL A 7 2.64 -7.31 -0.22
C VAL A 7 2.39 -7.95 -1.58
N ILE A 8 1.49 -7.37 -2.35
CA ILE A 8 1.25 -7.75 -3.75
C ILE A 8 1.73 -6.59 -4.61
N ASP A 9 2.81 -6.80 -5.35
CA ASP A 9 3.37 -5.82 -6.27
C ASP A 9 2.61 -5.89 -7.61
N LEU A 10 1.69 -4.97 -7.81
CA LEU A 10 0.83 -4.90 -8.99
C LEU A 10 1.31 -3.85 -10.02
N ASP A 11 2.49 -3.26 -9.79
CA ASP A 11 3.13 -2.37 -10.75
C ASP A 11 4.10 -3.15 -11.65
N PRO A 12 3.96 -3.10 -12.99
CA PRO A 12 4.91 -3.71 -13.92
C PRO A 12 6.37 -3.28 -13.73
N GLN A 13 6.62 -2.15 -13.08
CA GLN A 13 7.98 -1.69 -12.77
C GLN A 13 8.65 -2.53 -11.66
N GLY A 14 7.88 -3.22 -10.82
CA GLY A 14 8.38 -4.12 -9.79
C GLY A 14 9.19 -3.44 -8.67
N ASN A 15 8.89 -2.17 -8.39
CA ASN A 15 9.65 -1.39 -7.41
C ASN A 15 9.49 -1.91 -5.98
N ALA A 16 8.29 -2.35 -5.59
CA ALA A 16 8.05 -2.94 -4.28
C ALA A 16 8.81 -4.27 -4.12
N SER A 17 8.76 -5.14 -5.13
CA SER A 17 9.51 -6.41 -5.16
C SER A 17 11.02 -6.17 -5.01
N THR A 18 11.56 -5.21 -5.77
CA THR A 18 12.98 -4.82 -5.71
C THR A 18 13.37 -4.30 -4.33
N ALA A 19 12.56 -3.40 -3.75
CA ALA A 19 12.84 -2.81 -2.43
C ALA A 19 12.74 -3.84 -1.29
N LEU A 20 11.92 -4.88 -1.45
CA LEU A 20 11.81 -5.99 -0.51
C LEU A 20 12.87 -7.08 -0.74
N GLY A 21 13.65 -6.97 -1.80
CA GLY A 21 14.72 -7.93 -2.13
C GLY A 21 14.21 -9.31 -2.55
N VAL A 22 12.94 -9.42 -3.00
CA VAL A 22 12.41 -10.66 -3.55
C VAL A 22 12.80 -10.80 -5.02
N GLU A 23 12.81 -12.03 -5.51
CA GLU A 23 13.20 -12.31 -6.88
C GLU A 23 12.05 -12.05 -7.86
N HIS A 24 12.36 -11.45 -9.00
CA HIS A 24 11.44 -11.34 -10.12
C HIS A 24 11.53 -12.64 -10.92
N LEU A 25 10.72 -13.62 -10.53
CA LEU A 25 10.71 -14.93 -11.16
C LEU A 25 9.94 -14.88 -12.49
N ASP A 26 10.55 -15.42 -13.54
CA ASP A 26 9.85 -15.64 -14.80
C ASP A 26 8.78 -16.73 -14.60
N ASN A 27 7.56 -16.47 -15.07
CA ASN A 27 6.40 -17.36 -14.98
C ASN A 27 5.97 -17.76 -13.55
N ALA A 28 6.30 -16.95 -12.54
CA ALA A 28 5.92 -17.19 -11.14
C ALA A 28 5.71 -15.87 -10.36
N GLY A 29 4.82 -15.00 -10.83
CA GLY A 29 4.48 -13.73 -10.22
C GLY A 29 2.99 -13.42 -10.29
N ILE A 30 2.65 -12.16 -9.98
CA ILE A 30 1.25 -11.72 -9.97
C ILE A 30 0.58 -11.81 -11.36
N TYR A 31 1.35 -11.71 -12.45
CA TYR A 31 0.82 -11.89 -13.80
C TYR A 31 0.19 -13.26 -13.98
N GLU A 32 0.90 -14.33 -13.61
CA GLU A 32 0.41 -15.72 -13.73
C GLU A 32 -0.84 -15.95 -12.87
N VAL A 33 -0.93 -15.31 -11.73
CA VAL A 33 -2.12 -15.35 -10.87
C VAL A 33 -3.31 -14.69 -11.56
N LEU A 34 -3.13 -13.49 -12.10
CA LEU A 34 -4.19 -12.78 -12.84
C LEU A 34 -4.66 -13.55 -14.08
N MET A 35 -3.75 -14.23 -14.77
CA MET A 35 -4.08 -15.07 -15.92
C MET A 35 -4.69 -16.44 -15.54
N GLY A 36 -4.69 -16.80 -14.25
CA GLY A 36 -5.19 -18.09 -13.75
C GLY A 36 -4.27 -19.27 -14.06
N GLN A 37 -2.99 -19.00 -14.26
CA GLN A 37 -1.95 -20.01 -14.55
C GLN A 37 -1.31 -20.53 -13.25
N SER A 38 -1.38 -19.76 -12.16
CA SER A 38 -0.88 -20.13 -10.85
C SER A 38 -1.79 -19.60 -9.75
N THR A 39 -1.77 -20.26 -8.58
CA THR A 39 -2.38 -19.69 -7.36
C THR A 39 -1.43 -18.72 -6.67
N MET A 40 -1.96 -17.85 -5.83
CA MET A 40 -1.14 -16.90 -5.07
C MET A 40 -0.18 -17.62 -4.10
N SER A 41 -0.61 -18.72 -3.51
CA SER A 41 0.22 -19.56 -2.64
C SER A 41 1.43 -20.20 -3.34
N GLN A 42 1.35 -20.41 -4.65
CA GLN A 42 2.45 -20.99 -5.43
C GLN A 42 3.54 -19.96 -5.76
N VAL A 43 3.20 -18.67 -5.84
CA VAL A 43 4.11 -17.61 -6.28
C VAL A 43 4.58 -16.70 -5.14
N ILE A 44 3.97 -16.80 -3.95
CA ILE A 44 4.32 -15.97 -2.80
C ILE A 44 5.72 -16.32 -2.27
N GLN A 45 6.52 -15.28 -1.98
CA GLN A 45 7.90 -15.41 -1.50
C GLN A 45 8.03 -14.81 -0.10
N LYS A 46 8.86 -15.41 0.75
CA LYS A 46 9.24 -14.85 2.05
C LYS A 46 10.28 -13.73 1.85
N VAL A 47 10.10 -12.63 2.57
CA VAL A 47 11.06 -11.52 2.55
C VAL A 47 12.19 -11.79 3.53
N ALA A 48 13.44 -11.78 3.03
CA ALA A 48 14.63 -12.06 3.85
C ALA A 48 14.75 -11.07 5.02
N GLY A 49 15.00 -11.59 6.21
CA GLY A 49 15.11 -10.76 7.43
C GLY A 49 13.76 -10.36 8.08
N PHE A 50 12.61 -10.69 7.46
CA PHE A 50 11.28 -10.36 7.95
C PHE A 50 10.38 -11.60 7.98
N PRO A 51 10.40 -12.41 9.05
CA PRO A 51 9.70 -13.70 9.09
C PRO A 51 8.17 -13.61 8.95
N SER A 52 7.58 -12.44 9.21
CA SER A 52 6.14 -12.20 9.10
C SER A 52 5.75 -11.38 7.85
N LEU A 53 6.68 -11.21 6.91
CA LEU A 53 6.45 -10.45 5.67
C LEU A 53 6.65 -11.38 4.48
N GLU A 54 5.63 -11.42 3.63
CA GLU A 54 5.66 -12.16 2.37
C GLU A 54 5.36 -11.19 1.21
N CYS A 55 5.79 -11.54 0.01
CA CYS A 55 5.56 -10.73 -1.18
C CYS A 55 5.20 -11.61 -2.37
N VAL A 56 4.20 -11.18 -3.14
CA VAL A 56 3.92 -11.67 -4.49
C VAL A 56 4.54 -10.67 -5.45
N SER A 57 5.58 -11.11 -6.14
CA SER A 57 6.38 -10.22 -6.98
C SER A 57 5.71 -9.89 -8.31
N SER A 58 6.00 -8.69 -8.80
CA SER A 58 5.74 -8.30 -10.19
C SER A 58 6.83 -8.84 -11.11
N ASN A 59 6.49 -8.99 -12.38
CA ASN A 59 7.44 -9.27 -13.45
C ASN A 59 7.11 -8.42 -14.69
N THR A 60 8.01 -8.44 -15.70
CA THR A 60 7.85 -7.65 -16.93
C THR A 60 6.62 -8.03 -17.74
N SER A 61 6.13 -9.27 -17.61
CA SER A 61 4.92 -9.75 -18.29
C SER A 61 3.66 -9.06 -17.79
N LEU A 62 3.67 -8.51 -16.56
CA LEU A 62 2.52 -7.81 -16.01
C LEU A 62 2.06 -6.60 -16.85
N ALA A 63 2.98 -5.98 -17.62
CA ALA A 63 2.60 -4.92 -18.55
C ALA A 63 1.62 -5.39 -19.64
N GLN A 64 1.66 -6.69 -20.01
CA GLN A 64 0.76 -7.29 -20.98
C GLN A 64 -0.61 -7.61 -20.40
N ALA A 65 -0.70 -7.77 -19.08
CA ALA A 65 -1.95 -8.13 -18.39
C ALA A 65 -3.08 -7.14 -18.67
N GLU A 66 -2.80 -5.83 -18.80
CA GLU A 66 -3.82 -4.83 -19.11
C GLU A 66 -4.50 -5.06 -20.47
N ILE A 67 -3.80 -5.67 -21.42
CA ILE A 67 -4.34 -6.01 -22.74
C ILE A 67 -5.02 -7.39 -22.69
N GLU A 68 -4.39 -8.37 -22.09
CA GLU A 68 -4.86 -9.76 -22.07
C GLU A 68 -6.07 -9.97 -21.16
N LEU A 69 -6.23 -9.15 -20.11
CA LEU A 69 -7.43 -9.14 -19.29
C LEU A 69 -8.68 -8.63 -20.04
N VAL A 70 -8.52 -7.78 -21.07
CA VAL A 70 -9.68 -7.14 -21.75
C VAL A 70 -10.73 -8.14 -22.25
N PRO A 71 -10.38 -9.26 -22.92
CA PRO A 71 -11.35 -10.24 -23.40
C PRO A 71 -11.84 -11.21 -22.30
N MET A 72 -11.24 -11.20 -21.09
CA MET A 72 -11.56 -12.17 -20.06
C MET A 72 -12.88 -11.86 -19.36
N VAL A 73 -13.63 -12.91 -19.02
CA VAL A 73 -14.84 -12.79 -18.19
C VAL A 73 -14.42 -12.48 -16.74
N ALA A 74 -15.21 -11.63 -16.07
CA ALA A 74 -14.96 -11.21 -14.70
C ALA A 74 -13.53 -10.64 -14.46
N ARG A 75 -12.96 -10.02 -15.48
CA ARG A 75 -11.59 -9.49 -15.49
C ARG A 75 -11.27 -8.54 -14.35
N GLU A 76 -12.27 -7.85 -13.82
CA GLU A 76 -12.12 -6.92 -12.69
C GLU A 76 -12.08 -7.63 -11.32
N MET A 77 -12.43 -8.93 -11.27
CA MET A 77 -12.52 -9.72 -10.04
C MET A 77 -11.33 -10.65 -9.82
N ARG A 78 -10.43 -10.80 -10.81
CA ARG A 78 -9.36 -11.80 -10.81
C ARG A 78 -8.46 -11.72 -9.57
N LEU A 79 -8.04 -10.51 -9.20
CA LEU A 79 -7.22 -10.31 -8.01
C LEU A 79 -7.98 -10.60 -6.73
N LYS A 80 -9.26 -10.20 -6.67
CA LYS A 80 -10.12 -10.46 -5.51
C LYS A 80 -10.28 -11.96 -5.26
N GLU A 81 -10.61 -12.73 -6.30
CA GLU A 81 -10.77 -14.18 -6.21
C GLU A 81 -9.47 -14.86 -5.74
N ALA A 82 -8.32 -14.45 -6.28
CA ALA A 82 -7.03 -14.98 -5.87
C ALA A 82 -6.65 -14.63 -4.41
N ILE A 83 -7.01 -13.46 -3.93
CA ILE A 83 -6.80 -13.06 -2.52
C ILE A 83 -7.72 -13.87 -1.60
N GLU A 84 -8.99 -14.04 -1.96
CA GLU A 84 -9.97 -14.83 -1.20
C GLU A 84 -9.52 -16.29 -1.08
N GLU A 85 -8.99 -16.87 -2.16
CA GLU A 85 -8.41 -18.22 -2.17
C GLU A 85 -7.21 -18.32 -1.21
N LEU A 86 -6.24 -17.42 -1.30
CA LEU A 86 -5.08 -17.37 -0.39
C LEU A 86 -5.51 -17.29 1.07
N VAL A 87 -6.44 -16.40 1.40
CA VAL A 87 -6.94 -16.23 2.77
C VAL A 87 -7.64 -17.50 3.26
N ALA A 88 -8.42 -18.17 2.42
CA ALA A 88 -9.09 -19.41 2.76
C ALA A 88 -8.11 -20.57 2.98
N GLU A 89 -7.08 -20.71 2.13
CA GLU A 89 -6.03 -21.71 2.28
C GLU A 89 -5.25 -21.52 3.60
N ARG A 90 -4.88 -20.29 3.95
CA ARG A 90 -4.19 -19.97 5.20
C ARG A 90 -5.07 -20.27 6.42
N ALA A 91 -6.33 -19.88 6.37
CA ALA A 91 -7.29 -20.16 7.45
C ALA A 91 -7.50 -21.68 7.68
N ALA A 92 -7.48 -22.48 6.62
CA ALA A 92 -7.63 -23.93 6.71
C ALA A 92 -6.49 -24.63 7.49
N VAL A 93 -5.29 -24.02 7.52
CA VAL A 93 -4.14 -24.51 8.29
C VAL A 93 -3.92 -23.74 9.61
N GLY A 94 -4.90 -22.93 10.04
CA GLY A 94 -4.84 -22.15 11.27
C GLY A 94 -3.93 -20.93 11.22
N GLU A 95 -3.56 -20.47 10.01
CA GLU A 95 -2.81 -19.23 9.82
C GLU A 95 -3.76 -18.07 9.49
N SER A 96 -3.40 -16.87 9.94
CA SER A 96 -4.09 -15.62 9.59
C SER A 96 -3.15 -14.68 8.86
N ILE A 97 -3.71 -13.83 8.01
CA ILE A 97 -3.02 -12.68 7.43
C ILE A 97 -3.67 -11.42 8.02
N ASP A 98 -2.86 -10.55 8.64
CA ASP A 98 -3.38 -9.35 9.28
C ASP A 98 -3.58 -8.21 8.26
N TYR A 99 -2.64 -8.06 7.31
CA TYR A 99 -2.70 -7.05 6.26
C TYR A 99 -2.27 -7.61 4.91
N ILE A 100 -2.96 -7.17 3.86
CA ILE A 100 -2.54 -7.35 2.46
C ILE A 100 -2.42 -5.96 1.86
N PHE A 101 -1.20 -5.56 1.49
CA PHE A 101 -0.94 -4.32 0.76
C PHE A 101 -0.82 -4.62 -0.72
N ILE A 102 -1.56 -3.88 -1.55
CA ILE A 102 -1.50 -3.98 -3.00
C ILE A 102 -0.83 -2.71 -3.52
N ASP A 103 0.41 -2.82 -4.00
CA ASP A 103 1.13 -1.70 -4.62
C ASP A 103 0.69 -1.56 -6.07
N CYS A 104 0.11 -0.42 -6.39
CA CYS A 104 -0.58 -0.19 -7.66
C CYS A 104 0.25 0.69 -8.59
N PRO A 105 0.17 0.46 -9.94
CA PRO A 105 0.76 1.38 -10.90
C PRO A 105 0.11 2.76 -10.83
N PRO A 106 0.80 3.82 -11.29
CA PRO A 106 0.25 5.17 -11.32
C PRO A 106 -0.89 5.36 -12.34
N SER A 107 -1.10 4.37 -13.21
CA SER A 107 -2.20 4.36 -14.21
C SER A 107 -3.53 3.99 -13.57
N LEU A 108 -4.64 4.48 -14.13
CA LEU A 108 -6.00 4.11 -13.74
C LEU A 108 -6.57 3.02 -14.66
N GLY A 109 -5.74 2.01 -14.98
CA GLY A 109 -6.06 0.90 -15.86
C GLY A 109 -6.75 -0.28 -15.14
N LEU A 110 -6.81 -1.43 -15.84
CA LEU A 110 -7.46 -2.65 -15.31
C LEU A 110 -6.77 -3.20 -14.06
N LEU A 111 -5.45 -3.02 -13.92
CA LEU A 111 -4.73 -3.44 -12.72
C LEU A 111 -5.22 -2.66 -11.49
N THR A 112 -5.31 -1.33 -11.59
CA THR A 112 -5.83 -0.50 -10.49
C THR A 112 -7.30 -0.79 -10.19
N ILE A 113 -8.12 -1.07 -11.20
CA ILE A 113 -9.51 -1.50 -11.00
C ILE A 113 -9.58 -2.83 -10.24
N ASN A 114 -8.72 -3.81 -10.58
CA ASN A 114 -8.61 -5.06 -9.83
C ASN A 114 -8.23 -4.82 -8.37
N ALA A 115 -7.25 -3.95 -8.12
CA ALA A 115 -6.85 -3.60 -6.75
C ALA A 115 -8.03 -3.00 -5.95
N PHE A 116 -8.74 -2.02 -6.51
CA PHE A 116 -9.90 -1.41 -5.84
C PHE A 116 -11.05 -2.39 -5.64
N THR A 117 -11.24 -3.34 -6.55
CA THR A 117 -12.27 -4.37 -6.44
C THR A 117 -11.95 -5.36 -5.33
N ALA A 118 -10.68 -5.68 -5.12
CA ALA A 118 -10.20 -6.61 -4.11
C ALA A 118 -10.04 -5.97 -2.71
N ALA A 119 -9.69 -4.67 -2.66
CA ALA A 119 -9.35 -3.99 -1.42
C ALA A 119 -10.57 -3.67 -0.55
N LYS A 120 -10.35 -3.57 0.77
CA LYS A 120 -11.33 -3.00 1.72
C LYS A 120 -11.09 -1.51 1.90
N GLU A 121 -9.86 -1.08 1.84
CA GLU A 121 -9.41 0.28 2.13
C GLU A 121 -8.41 0.77 1.09
N VAL A 122 -8.42 2.07 0.84
CA VAL A 122 -7.47 2.74 -0.03
C VAL A 122 -6.64 3.70 0.80
N LEU A 123 -5.31 3.54 0.70
CA LEU A 123 -4.31 4.47 1.19
C LEU A 123 -3.71 5.20 -0.01
N ILE A 124 -3.70 6.54 0.02
CA ILE A 124 -3.15 7.34 -1.08
C ILE A 124 -1.95 8.14 -0.57
N PRO A 125 -0.73 7.84 -1.04
CA PRO A 125 0.41 8.72 -0.85
C PRO A 125 0.29 9.94 -1.78
N ILE A 126 0.45 11.15 -1.22
CA ILE A 126 0.33 12.40 -1.95
C ILE A 126 1.63 13.18 -1.85
N GLN A 127 2.23 13.51 -2.99
CA GLN A 127 3.31 14.49 -3.03
C GLN A 127 2.73 15.89 -2.91
N CYS A 128 3.36 16.75 -2.10
CA CYS A 128 2.86 18.12 -1.89
C CYS A 128 3.30 19.06 -3.02
N GLU A 129 2.84 18.77 -4.24
CA GLU A 129 3.12 19.51 -5.47
C GLU A 129 1.81 20.00 -6.13
N TYR A 130 1.91 21.00 -7.01
CA TYR A 130 0.74 21.66 -7.60
C TYR A 130 -0.24 20.70 -8.30
N TYR A 131 0.27 19.75 -9.10
CA TYR A 131 -0.58 18.81 -9.85
C TYR A 131 -1.13 17.64 -9.02
N SER A 132 -0.72 17.50 -7.78
CA SER A 132 -1.14 16.36 -6.95
C SER A 132 -2.62 16.40 -6.61
N LEU A 133 -3.22 17.57 -6.46
CA LEU A 133 -4.66 17.73 -6.19
C LEU A 133 -5.50 17.34 -7.42
N GLU A 134 -5.03 17.63 -8.63
CA GLU A 134 -5.70 17.20 -9.85
C GLU A 134 -5.64 15.67 -10.00
N GLY A 135 -4.46 15.06 -9.80
CA GLY A 135 -4.28 13.61 -9.79
C GLY A 135 -5.17 12.92 -8.74
N LEU A 136 -5.22 13.47 -7.53
CA LEU A 136 -6.11 12.99 -6.47
C LEU A 136 -7.59 13.03 -6.93
N SER A 137 -8.02 14.12 -7.54
CA SER A 137 -9.40 14.26 -8.04
C SER A 137 -9.74 13.20 -9.10
N GLN A 138 -8.82 12.90 -10.03
CA GLN A 138 -9.03 11.85 -11.05
C GLN A 138 -9.08 10.46 -10.41
N LEU A 139 -8.19 10.16 -9.48
CA LEU A 139 -8.19 8.90 -8.74
C LEU A 139 -9.49 8.68 -7.98
N LEU A 140 -9.98 9.71 -7.29
CA LEU A 140 -11.22 9.66 -6.52
C LEU A 140 -12.45 9.45 -7.41
N LYS A 141 -12.48 9.97 -8.65
CA LYS A 141 -13.55 9.65 -9.61
C LYS A 141 -13.59 8.15 -9.94
N THR A 142 -12.43 7.55 -10.21
CA THR A 142 -12.33 6.12 -10.48
C THR A 142 -12.70 5.30 -9.25
N PHE A 143 -12.22 5.70 -8.07
CA PHE A 143 -12.58 5.12 -6.78
C PHE A 143 -14.10 5.08 -6.57
N GLU A 144 -14.81 6.20 -6.75
CA GLU A 144 -16.26 6.27 -6.60
C GLU A 144 -17.00 5.39 -7.62
N LEU A 145 -16.48 5.27 -8.84
CA LEU A 145 -17.04 4.40 -9.85
C LEU A 145 -16.94 2.92 -9.46
N VAL A 146 -15.76 2.49 -9.02
CA VAL A 146 -15.53 1.12 -8.54
C VAL A 146 -16.35 0.83 -7.30
N LYS A 147 -16.35 1.75 -6.31
CA LYS A 147 -17.17 1.64 -5.11
C LYS A 147 -18.66 1.44 -5.44
N LYS A 148 -19.18 2.20 -6.38
CA LYS A 148 -20.59 2.12 -6.78
C LYS A 148 -20.95 0.84 -7.53
N ARG A 149 -20.02 0.29 -8.33
CA ARG A 149 -20.34 -0.77 -9.31
C ARG A 149 -19.80 -2.15 -8.95
N LEU A 150 -18.61 -2.20 -8.33
CA LEU A 150 -17.85 -3.43 -8.14
C LEU A 150 -17.60 -3.76 -6.65
N ASN A 151 -17.33 -2.74 -5.82
CA ASN A 151 -16.99 -2.95 -4.41
C ASN A 151 -17.63 -1.90 -3.49
N PRO A 152 -18.90 -2.07 -3.11
CA PRO A 152 -19.62 -1.09 -2.27
C PRO A 152 -19.02 -0.88 -0.88
N THR A 153 -18.19 -1.80 -0.41
CA THR A 153 -17.53 -1.74 0.91
C THR A 153 -16.20 -0.98 0.90
N LEU A 154 -15.69 -0.62 -0.28
CA LEU A 154 -14.44 0.10 -0.43
C LEU A 154 -14.48 1.46 0.28
N LYS A 155 -13.43 1.77 1.06
CA LYS A 155 -13.32 3.02 1.82
C LYS A 155 -12.00 3.72 1.49
N LEU A 156 -12.05 5.04 1.34
CA LEU A 156 -10.87 5.87 1.45
C LEU A 156 -10.55 6.00 2.94
N SER A 157 -9.50 5.36 3.42
CA SER A 157 -9.16 5.31 4.84
C SER A 157 -8.01 6.22 5.21
N THR A 158 -7.07 6.43 4.28
CA THR A 158 -5.81 7.07 4.63
C THR A 158 -5.24 7.90 3.49
N LEU A 159 -4.81 9.12 3.83
CA LEU A 159 -3.97 9.99 3.01
C LEU A 159 -2.64 10.21 3.73
N VAL A 160 -1.52 10.09 3.02
CA VAL A 160 -0.17 10.28 3.58
C VAL A 160 0.58 11.30 2.73
N LEU A 161 1.03 12.39 3.34
CA LEU A 161 1.87 13.37 2.66
C LEU A 161 3.29 12.81 2.50
N THR A 162 3.76 12.72 1.27
CA THR A 162 5.09 12.18 0.96
C THR A 162 5.96 13.21 0.25
N MET A 163 7.28 12.98 0.26
CA MET A 163 8.27 13.91 -0.31
C MET A 163 8.07 15.36 0.16
N PHE A 164 7.63 15.50 1.39
CA PHE A 164 7.30 16.81 1.96
C PHE A 164 8.55 17.67 2.10
N ASN A 165 8.48 18.86 1.50
CA ASN A 165 9.44 19.94 1.68
C ASN A 165 8.75 21.07 2.42
N ASN A 166 9.40 21.71 3.36
CA ASN A 166 8.82 22.83 4.11
C ASN A 166 8.80 24.13 3.26
N THR A 167 8.10 24.10 2.11
CA THR A 167 7.88 25.25 1.23
C THR A 167 6.45 25.77 1.41
N ASN A 168 6.20 27.03 1.03
CA ASN A 168 4.86 27.61 1.08
C ASN A 168 3.86 26.77 0.27
N LEU A 169 4.23 26.36 -0.94
CA LEU A 169 3.39 25.52 -1.80
C LEU A 169 3.03 24.18 -1.12
N ALA A 170 4.03 23.50 -0.55
CA ALA A 170 3.77 22.22 0.12
C ALA A 170 2.86 22.38 1.34
N ASN A 171 3.03 23.47 2.10
CA ASN A 171 2.15 23.78 3.22
C ASN A 171 0.73 24.13 2.76
N ASP A 172 0.56 24.87 1.67
CA ASP A 172 -0.75 25.22 1.12
C ASP A 172 -1.48 23.96 0.64
N VAL A 173 -0.80 23.05 -0.08
CA VAL A 173 -1.38 21.76 -0.50
C VAL A 173 -1.74 20.90 0.70
N ALA A 174 -0.88 20.79 1.71
CA ALA A 174 -1.15 20.05 2.92
C ALA A 174 -2.37 20.60 3.70
N ASN A 175 -2.49 21.93 3.77
CA ASN A 175 -3.62 22.59 4.43
C ASN A 175 -4.94 22.35 3.66
N GLU A 176 -4.92 22.36 2.34
CA GLU A 176 -6.09 22.09 1.52
C GLU A 176 -6.55 20.64 1.69
N ILE A 177 -5.61 19.66 1.72
CA ILE A 177 -5.93 18.27 2.00
C ILE A 177 -6.51 18.12 3.41
N ARG A 178 -5.88 18.72 4.43
CA ARG A 178 -6.35 18.67 5.83
C ARG A 178 -7.76 19.22 5.98
N LYS A 179 -8.10 20.28 5.24
CA LYS A 179 -9.42 20.88 5.26
C LYS A 179 -10.51 19.98 4.69
N HIS A 180 -10.19 19.23 3.61
CA HIS A 180 -11.17 18.37 2.92
C HIS A 180 -11.22 16.94 3.46
N TYR A 181 -10.11 16.42 4.03
CA TYR A 181 -9.95 15.04 4.49
C TYR A 181 -9.35 14.97 5.91
N PRO A 182 -9.98 15.64 6.91
CA PRO A 182 -9.41 15.73 8.25
C PRO A 182 -9.31 14.39 8.98
N ASN A 183 -10.15 13.42 8.62
CA ASN A 183 -10.19 12.10 9.26
C ASN A 183 -9.27 11.09 8.57
N GLU A 184 -9.08 11.23 7.26
CA GLU A 184 -8.28 10.33 6.44
C GLU A 184 -6.80 10.71 6.48
N LEU A 185 -6.46 11.98 6.64
CA LEU A 185 -5.09 12.44 6.66
C LEU A 185 -4.34 11.95 7.91
N ILE A 186 -3.19 11.30 7.70
CA ILE A 186 -2.17 11.12 8.73
C ILE A 186 -1.34 12.39 8.78
N ASP A 187 -1.38 13.09 9.91
CA ASP A 187 -0.70 14.38 10.10
C ASP A 187 0.80 14.21 10.44
N ILE A 188 1.42 13.22 9.81
CA ILE A 188 2.84 12.92 9.91
C ILE A 188 3.40 12.91 8.48
N PRO A 189 3.95 14.05 7.99
CA PRO A 189 4.48 14.09 6.64
C PRO A 189 5.78 13.29 6.54
N ILE A 190 5.92 12.52 5.47
CA ILE A 190 7.16 11.82 5.15
C ILE A 190 8.06 12.81 4.39
N PRO A 191 9.21 13.20 4.97
CA PRO A 191 10.07 14.19 4.38
C PRO A 191 10.77 13.66 3.12
N ARG A 192 11.08 14.55 2.19
CA ARG A 192 11.95 14.24 1.07
C ARG A 192 13.37 14.05 1.58
N THR A 193 13.88 12.81 1.48
CA THR A 193 15.25 12.48 1.89
C THR A 193 15.95 11.63 0.85
N VAL A 194 17.25 11.82 0.68
CA VAL A 194 18.09 11.03 -0.22
C VAL A 194 18.07 9.55 0.18
N ARG A 195 18.06 9.26 1.49
CA ARG A 195 18.07 7.89 2.03
C ARG A 195 16.86 7.05 1.59
N VAL A 196 15.68 7.65 1.50
CA VAL A 196 14.48 6.97 1.00
C VAL A 196 14.65 6.59 -0.48
N SER A 197 15.27 7.48 -1.28
CA SER A 197 15.48 7.24 -2.71
C SER A 197 16.60 6.25 -3.01
N GLU A 198 17.63 6.17 -2.15
CA GLU A 198 18.79 5.29 -2.31
C GLU A 198 18.49 3.83 -1.90
N ALA A 199 17.70 3.63 -0.85
CA ALA A 199 17.46 2.32 -0.24
C ALA A 199 17.05 1.22 -1.24
N PRO A 200 16.13 1.44 -2.20
CA PRO A 200 15.75 0.43 -3.19
C PRO A 200 16.92 -0.03 -4.06
N GLY A 201 17.89 0.84 -4.38
CA GLY A 201 19.09 0.50 -5.12
C GLY A 201 19.99 -0.53 -4.41
N PHE A 202 19.82 -0.68 -3.11
CA PHE A 202 20.48 -1.69 -2.26
C PHE A 202 19.56 -2.87 -1.93
N LYS A 203 18.40 -2.99 -2.58
CA LYS A 203 17.37 -3.98 -2.27
C LYS A 203 16.93 -3.94 -0.80
N GLN A 204 16.77 -2.74 -0.28
CA GLN A 204 16.39 -2.47 1.10
C GLN A 204 15.28 -1.43 1.18
N THR A 205 14.52 -1.48 2.26
CA THR A 205 13.68 -0.37 2.67
C THR A 205 14.51 0.67 3.42
N VAL A 206 14.04 1.90 3.51
CA VAL A 206 14.73 2.93 4.30
C VAL A 206 14.88 2.53 5.78
N MET A 207 13.98 1.69 6.30
CA MET A 207 14.02 1.21 7.69
C MET A 207 15.16 0.22 7.96
N THR A 208 15.63 -0.50 6.93
CA THR A 208 16.80 -1.39 7.04
C THR A 208 18.07 -0.72 6.58
N TYR A 209 17.98 0.21 5.62
CA TYR A 209 19.11 0.93 5.05
C TYR A 209 19.66 2.01 6.01
N ASP A 210 18.76 2.84 6.57
CA ASP A 210 19.13 3.90 7.53
C ASP A 210 17.96 4.11 8.52
N PRO A 211 17.86 3.24 9.56
CA PRO A 211 16.71 3.22 10.48
C PRO A 211 16.57 4.48 11.35
N VAL A 212 17.61 5.29 11.46
CA VAL A 212 17.59 6.53 12.25
C VAL A 212 17.33 7.77 11.40
N SER A 213 17.24 7.62 10.08
CA SER A 213 16.94 8.74 9.19
C SER A 213 15.56 9.32 9.45
N PRO A 214 15.35 10.63 9.21
CA PRO A 214 14.01 11.24 9.35
C PRO A 214 12.92 10.55 8.53
N GLY A 215 13.28 10.05 7.35
CA GLY A 215 12.36 9.27 6.50
C GLY A 215 11.93 7.96 7.15
N ALA A 216 12.88 7.18 7.68
CA ALA A 216 12.58 5.91 8.37
C ALA A 216 11.71 6.13 9.60
N VAL A 217 12.03 7.15 10.42
CA VAL A 217 11.24 7.51 11.61
C VAL A 217 9.81 7.92 11.24
N ALA A 218 9.65 8.72 10.18
CA ALA A 218 8.33 9.15 9.70
C ALA A 218 7.50 7.95 9.21
N TYR A 219 8.07 7.06 8.37
CA TYR A 219 7.39 5.83 7.93
C TYR A 219 7.00 4.92 9.09
N MET A 220 7.86 4.77 10.09
CA MET A 220 7.54 3.99 11.29
C MET A 220 6.37 4.58 12.07
N SER A 221 6.29 5.91 12.17
CA SER A 221 5.21 6.62 12.85
C SER A 221 3.89 6.48 12.07
N VAL A 222 3.92 6.61 10.75
CA VAL A 222 2.76 6.35 9.86
C VAL A 222 2.28 4.91 10.01
N ALA A 223 3.19 3.93 10.00
CA ALA A 223 2.84 2.52 10.16
C ALA A 223 2.17 2.20 11.51
N ARG A 224 2.63 2.86 12.59
CA ARG A 224 1.99 2.72 13.91
C ARG A 224 0.57 3.29 13.92
N GLU A 225 0.38 4.48 13.35
CA GLU A 225 -0.95 5.09 13.27
C GLU A 225 -1.90 4.24 12.40
N LEU A 226 -1.44 3.69 11.28
CA LEU A 226 -2.22 2.76 10.47
C LEU A 226 -2.65 1.51 11.27
N ALA A 227 -1.72 0.92 12.02
CA ALA A 227 -2.02 -0.23 12.85
C ALA A 227 -2.99 0.11 14.00
N GLU A 228 -2.97 1.32 14.51
CA GLU A 228 -3.91 1.79 15.53
C GLU A 228 -5.31 2.03 14.95
N ARG A 229 -5.41 2.62 13.75
CA ARG A 229 -6.69 2.81 13.03
C ARG A 229 -7.35 1.49 12.65
N GLY A 230 -6.56 0.46 12.32
CA GLY A 230 -7.05 -0.88 11.95
C GLY A 230 -7.50 -1.75 13.13
N LYS A 231 -7.27 -1.35 14.39
CA LYS A 231 -7.76 -2.12 15.55
C LYS A 231 -9.27 -1.99 15.66
N PRO A 232 -10.01 -3.09 15.93
CA PRO A 232 -11.39 -2.99 16.37
C PRO A 232 -11.46 -2.07 17.60
N PHE A 233 -12.48 -1.22 17.64
CA PHE A 233 -12.70 -0.33 18.78
C PHE A 233 -13.01 -1.18 20.02
N ASP A 234 -11.98 -1.50 20.80
CA ASP A 234 -12.12 -2.20 22.07
C ASP A 234 -12.31 -1.13 23.15
N SER A 235 -13.53 -1.03 23.68
CA SER A 235 -13.94 -0.04 24.68
C SER A 235 -13.17 -0.14 26.01
N ASN A 236 -12.24 -1.08 26.14
CA ASN A 236 -11.46 -1.35 27.35
C ASN A 236 -9.98 -0.89 27.28
N VAL A 237 -9.55 -0.25 26.19
CA VAL A 237 -8.18 0.27 26.13
C VAL A 237 -8.13 1.63 26.82
N VAL A 238 -7.62 1.65 28.05
CA VAL A 238 -7.23 2.87 28.78
C VAL A 238 -6.19 3.60 27.94
N SER A 239 -6.53 4.79 27.47
CA SER A 239 -5.61 5.68 26.77
C SER A 239 -4.43 6.04 27.67
N ILE A 240 -3.24 5.56 27.35
CA ILE A 240 -2.00 6.03 27.97
C ILE A 240 -1.72 7.42 27.38
N ASN A 241 -2.16 8.45 28.11
CA ASN A 241 -1.79 9.83 27.82
C ASN A 241 -0.27 9.99 28.00
N TYR A 242 0.48 10.06 26.92
CA TYR A 242 1.84 10.60 26.94
C TYR A 242 1.74 12.11 27.21
N LYS A 243 1.91 12.50 28.47
CA LYS A 243 2.21 13.90 28.81
C LYS A 243 3.55 14.24 28.16
N ARG A 244 3.56 15.27 27.31
CA ARG A 244 4.79 15.96 26.94
C ARG A 244 5.35 16.61 28.22
N GLU A 245 6.40 16.02 28.78
CA GLU A 245 7.26 16.72 29.73
C GLU A 245 8.16 17.67 28.91
N GLY A 246 8.06 18.95 29.14
CA GLY A 246 8.93 19.94 28.50
C GLY A 246 8.37 21.36 28.48
N GLU A 247 7.72 21.82 29.56
CA GLU A 247 7.72 23.24 29.88
C GLU A 247 8.52 23.40 31.17
N ILE A 248 9.77 23.80 31.02
CA ILE A 248 10.57 24.40 32.10
C ILE A 248 10.57 25.91 31.89
N ALA A 249 10.24 26.61 32.93
CA ALA A 249 10.13 28.02 33.17
C ALA A 249 11.10 28.95 32.47
#